data_a8e2a21b1d06512abdd68f0519c56a3b
#
_entry.id   a8e2a21b1d06512abdd68f0519c56a3b
#
_cell.length_a   1.000
_cell.length_b   1.000
_cell.length_c   1.000
_cell.angle_alpha   90.00
_cell.angle_beta   90.00
_cell.angle_gamma   90.00
#
_symmetry.space_group_name_H-M   'P 1'
#
loop_
_entity.id
_entity.type
_entity.pdbx_description
1 polymer ?
#
loop_
_entity_poly.entity_id
_entity_poly.type
_entity_poly.pdbx_seq_one_letter_code
_entity_poly.pdbx_strand_id
1 'polypeptide(L)'
;MNPLSKRNLTWAIGLLTLAFLALSGCASNAPLDTLDPAGRKSEGISDLINPIFIIAGVVFVFIQGAVLYIGWKYKVKAPKENEESFDGGYSDEEFPEQVHGHFGAEISWTIGPTILMAAIAIFSVGFLLDLDDVDAAPEGSTYPDAEVLVVGQQWWWEYHYYLDGIEGADQPDLVTANELVIPVNQDIRIYTTSRDVIHSFWIPRLNGKKDAVPGRTTPWVIQSNEVGRFAGQCTEFCGLSHAYMRMYTIALPHEEFSTWVDNQIKVRPPLTEDDPNNAGEQLFITNCARCHAINGLSLIHI
;
A
#
# COMPACT_ATOMS: atom_id res chain seq x y z
N MET A 1 -43.27 -31.95 10.50
CA MET A 1 -42.02 -31.22 10.24
C MET A 1 -41.30 -31.10 11.57
N ASN A 2 -40.18 -31.80 11.75
CA ASN A 2 -39.42 -31.76 13.00
C ASN A 2 -38.77 -30.37 13.14
N PRO A 3 -39.02 -29.62 14.21
CA PRO A 3 -38.32 -28.35 14.40
C PRO A 3 -36.84 -28.67 14.54
N LEU A 4 -36.01 -28.06 13.71
CA LEU A 4 -34.55 -28.07 13.86
C LEU A 4 -34.25 -27.75 15.33
N SER A 5 -33.52 -28.64 16.01
CA SER A 5 -33.09 -28.41 17.38
C SER A 5 -32.44 -27.01 17.45
N LYS A 6 -32.76 -26.23 18.48
CA LYS A 6 -32.20 -24.87 18.68
C LYS A 6 -30.66 -24.86 18.47
N ARG A 7 -30.00 -25.96 18.83
CA ARG A 7 -28.57 -26.18 18.63
C ARG A 7 -28.17 -26.24 17.15
N ASN A 8 -28.97 -26.96 16.30
CA ASN A 8 -28.67 -27.04 14.87
C ASN A 8 -28.91 -25.71 14.15
N LEU A 9 -29.90 -24.94 14.58
CA LEU A 9 -30.17 -23.60 14.09
C LEU A 9 -29.01 -22.63 14.40
N THR A 10 -28.47 -22.69 15.62
CA THR A 10 -27.35 -21.86 16.03
C THR A 10 -26.08 -22.16 15.19
N TRP A 11 -25.82 -23.47 14.96
CA TRP A 11 -24.70 -23.88 14.09
C TRP A 11 -24.92 -23.47 12.63
N ALA A 12 -26.12 -23.60 12.10
CA ALA A 12 -26.45 -23.17 10.74
C ALA A 12 -26.29 -21.64 10.57
N ILE A 13 -26.76 -20.86 11.54
CA ILE A 13 -26.57 -19.39 11.54
C ILE A 13 -25.08 -19.04 11.61
N GLY A 14 -24.32 -19.70 12.50
CA GLY A 14 -22.87 -19.47 12.62
C GLY A 14 -22.11 -19.76 11.31
N LEU A 15 -22.40 -20.88 10.67
CA LEU A 15 -21.81 -21.27 9.38
C LEU A 15 -22.23 -20.31 8.24
N LEU A 16 -23.47 -19.88 8.20
CA LEU A 16 -23.97 -18.92 7.21
C LEU A 16 -23.31 -17.53 7.41
N THR A 17 -23.15 -17.10 8.65
CA THR A 17 -22.46 -15.85 8.98
C THR A 17 -20.99 -15.92 8.57
N LEU A 18 -20.31 -17.03 8.85
CA LEU A 18 -18.92 -17.25 8.45
C LEU A 18 -18.77 -17.28 6.92
N ALA A 19 -19.67 -17.97 6.22
CA ALA A 19 -19.69 -18.00 4.76
C ALA A 19 -19.97 -16.62 4.17
N PHE A 20 -20.89 -15.85 4.74
CA PHE A 20 -21.20 -14.48 4.32
C PHE A 20 -20.00 -13.54 4.52
N LEU A 21 -19.31 -13.62 5.66
CA LEU A 21 -18.11 -12.85 5.94
C LEU A 21 -16.95 -13.23 4.99
N ALA A 22 -16.80 -14.52 4.68
CA ALA A 22 -15.78 -14.97 3.73
C ALA A 22 -16.06 -14.52 2.29
N LEU A 23 -17.33 -14.44 1.89
CA LEU A 23 -17.74 -14.01 0.55
C LEU A 23 -17.80 -12.49 0.37
N SER A 24 -17.95 -11.71 1.46
CA SER A 24 -18.04 -10.25 1.39
C SER A 24 -16.70 -9.54 1.29
N GLY A 25 -15.58 -10.25 1.43
CA GLY A 25 -14.23 -9.69 1.41
C GLY A 25 -13.59 -9.50 0.02
N CYS A 26 -14.25 -9.94 -1.05
CA CYS A 26 -13.71 -9.83 -2.42
C CYS A 26 -14.21 -8.55 -3.08
N ALA A 27 -13.48 -7.45 -2.92
CA ALA A 27 -13.68 -6.23 -3.69
C ALA A 27 -12.82 -6.30 -4.96
N SER A 28 -13.43 -6.54 -6.12
CA SER A 28 -12.75 -6.35 -7.41
C SER A 28 -12.59 -4.85 -7.69
N ASN A 29 -11.42 -4.44 -8.20
CA ASN A 29 -11.09 -3.05 -8.55
C ASN A 29 -11.04 -2.07 -7.36
N ALA A 30 -10.58 -2.50 -6.20
CA ALA A 30 -10.32 -1.59 -5.10
C ALA A 30 -9.17 -0.63 -5.48
N PRO A 31 -9.30 0.69 -5.27
CA PRO A 31 -8.32 1.67 -5.77
C PRO A 31 -6.94 1.56 -5.13
N LEU A 32 -6.83 0.99 -3.93
CA LEU A 32 -5.58 0.80 -3.17
C LEU A 32 -5.35 -0.69 -2.85
N ASP A 33 -5.62 -1.58 -3.82
CA ASP A 33 -5.47 -3.02 -3.64
C ASP A 33 -3.99 -3.43 -3.69
N THR A 34 -3.45 -3.90 -2.57
CA THR A 34 -2.09 -4.44 -2.47
C THR A 34 -1.98 -5.89 -2.93
N LEU A 35 -3.11 -6.57 -3.12
CA LEU A 35 -3.16 -7.99 -3.52
C LEU A 35 -3.39 -8.17 -5.03
N ASP A 36 -3.54 -7.04 -5.76
CA ASP A 36 -3.65 -7.00 -7.23
C ASP A 36 -2.46 -6.22 -7.82
N PRO A 37 -1.26 -6.83 -7.83
CA PRO A 37 -0.04 -6.18 -8.29
C PRO A 37 -0.09 -5.90 -9.79
N ALA A 38 0.44 -4.75 -10.21
CA ALA A 38 0.54 -4.31 -11.59
C ALA A 38 1.98 -3.93 -11.99
N GLY A 39 2.95 -4.18 -11.11
CA GLY A 39 4.36 -3.90 -11.35
C GLY A 39 5.26 -4.97 -10.75
N ARG A 40 6.48 -5.14 -11.31
CA ARG A 40 7.45 -6.16 -10.92
C ARG A 40 7.72 -6.16 -9.40
N LYS A 41 7.89 -4.97 -8.80
CA LYS A 41 8.19 -4.86 -7.37
C LYS A 41 6.98 -5.22 -6.49
N SER A 42 5.77 -4.85 -6.91
CA SER A 42 4.54 -5.23 -6.20
C SER A 42 4.22 -6.72 -6.36
N GLU A 43 4.55 -7.35 -7.50
CA GLU A 43 4.48 -8.80 -7.68
C GLU A 43 5.37 -9.52 -6.66
N GLY A 44 6.63 -9.11 -6.52
CA GLY A 44 7.54 -9.67 -5.54
C GLY A 44 7.05 -9.49 -4.10
N ILE A 45 6.42 -8.34 -3.75
CA ILE A 45 5.76 -8.15 -2.45
C ILE A 45 4.60 -9.14 -2.27
N SER A 46 3.80 -9.34 -3.31
CA SER A 46 2.69 -10.31 -3.29
C SER A 46 3.19 -11.76 -3.10
N ASP A 47 4.26 -12.14 -3.80
CA ASP A 47 4.88 -13.46 -3.69
C ASP A 47 5.46 -13.72 -2.29
N LEU A 48 5.95 -12.70 -1.63
CA LEU A 48 6.41 -12.81 -0.24
C LEU A 48 5.24 -12.91 0.75
N ILE A 49 4.19 -12.12 0.56
CA ILE A 49 3.10 -11.97 1.54
C ILE A 49 2.09 -13.13 1.48
N ASN A 50 1.81 -13.68 0.30
CA ASN A 50 0.82 -14.74 0.12
C ASN A 50 1.13 -16.02 0.92
N PRO A 51 2.36 -16.59 0.90
CA PRO A 51 2.73 -17.70 1.76
C PRO A 51 2.59 -17.37 3.26
N ILE A 52 2.92 -16.14 3.66
CA ILE A 52 2.80 -15.69 5.05
C ILE A 52 1.32 -15.69 5.49
N PHE A 53 0.39 -15.23 4.65
CA PHE A 53 -1.04 -15.30 4.94
C PHE A 53 -1.56 -16.74 5.09
N ILE A 54 -1.07 -17.67 4.26
CA ILE A 54 -1.43 -19.09 4.39
C ILE A 54 -0.95 -19.65 5.74
N ILE A 55 0.32 -19.39 6.09
CA ILE A 55 0.91 -19.81 7.37
C ILE A 55 0.12 -19.19 8.54
N ALA A 56 -0.14 -17.90 8.49
CA ALA A 56 -0.91 -17.18 9.51
C ALA A 56 -2.34 -17.74 9.65
N GLY A 57 -2.97 -18.10 8.53
CA GLY A 57 -4.29 -18.73 8.50
C GLY A 57 -4.29 -20.10 9.21
N VAL A 58 -3.29 -20.94 8.95
CA VAL A 58 -3.12 -22.24 9.61
C VAL A 58 -2.93 -22.07 11.12
N VAL A 59 -2.04 -21.16 11.52
CA VAL A 59 -1.79 -20.85 12.96
C VAL A 59 -3.07 -20.31 13.61
N PHE A 60 -3.76 -19.39 12.94
CA PHE A 60 -5.02 -18.84 13.43
C PHE A 60 -6.07 -19.92 13.68
N VAL A 61 -6.33 -20.80 12.70
CA VAL A 61 -7.31 -21.89 12.84
C VAL A 61 -6.94 -22.84 13.97
N PHE A 62 -5.63 -23.18 14.09
CA PHE A 62 -5.13 -24.03 15.15
C PHE A 62 -5.36 -23.41 16.53
N ILE A 63 -4.93 -22.17 16.73
CA ILE A 63 -5.04 -21.48 18.02
C ILE A 63 -6.51 -21.23 18.39
N GLN A 64 -7.33 -20.74 17.45
CA GLN A 64 -8.75 -20.52 17.72
C GLN A 64 -9.49 -21.84 18.02
N GLY A 65 -9.16 -22.90 17.27
CA GLY A 65 -9.69 -24.23 17.55
C GLY A 65 -9.29 -24.73 18.95
N ALA A 66 -8.05 -24.55 19.35
CA ALA A 66 -7.58 -24.92 20.69
C ALA A 66 -8.31 -24.13 21.80
N VAL A 67 -8.43 -22.79 21.62
CA VAL A 67 -9.15 -21.93 22.57
C VAL A 67 -10.61 -22.35 22.72
N LEU A 68 -11.31 -22.57 21.61
CA LEU A 68 -12.70 -23.03 21.63
C LEU A 68 -12.85 -24.41 22.26
N TYR A 69 -11.94 -25.35 21.97
CA TYR A 69 -11.90 -26.68 22.56
C TYR A 69 -11.70 -26.62 24.08
N ILE A 70 -10.72 -25.84 24.54
CA ILE A 70 -10.43 -25.66 25.98
C ILE A 70 -11.66 -25.04 26.68
N GLY A 71 -12.20 -23.96 26.12
CA GLY A 71 -13.40 -23.29 26.66
C GLY A 71 -14.62 -24.20 26.72
N TRP A 72 -14.78 -25.11 25.74
CA TRP A 72 -15.86 -26.10 25.76
C TRP A 72 -15.58 -27.23 26.76
N LYS A 73 -14.35 -27.77 26.77
CA LYS A 73 -13.97 -28.93 27.59
C LYS A 73 -13.97 -28.62 29.07
N TYR A 74 -13.45 -27.44 29.43
CA TYR A 74 -13.29 -27.04 30.84
C TYR A 74 -14.37 -26.05 31.32
N LYS A 75 -15.49 -25.98 30.60
CA LYS A 75 -16.62 -25.14 30.99
C LYS A 75 -17.17 -25.60 32.34
N VAL A 76 -17.14 -24.73 33.35
CA VAL A 76 -17.78 -24.92 34.64
C VAL A 76 -19.28 -24.99 34.43
N LYS A 77 -19.93 -26.01 35.01
CA LYS A 77 -21.41 -26.15 35.03
C LYS A 77 -21.95 -25.15 36.04
N ALA A 78 -22.96 -24.38 35.66
CA ALA A 78 -23.67 -23.53 36.62
C ALA A 78 -24.21 -24.36 37.80
N PRO A 79 -24.13 -23.87 39.01
CA PRO A 79 -24.75 -24.52 40.20
C PRO A 79 -26.21 -24.77 39.93
N LYS A 80 -26.73 -25.89 40.38
CA LYS A 80 -28.15 -26.18 40.30
C LYS A 80 -28.90 -25.22 41.25
N GLU A 81 -30.11 -24.81 40.85
CA GLU A 81 -30.96 -23.81 41.50
C GLU A 81 -31.29 -24.05 42.99
N ASN A 82 -30.86 -25.18 43.57
CA ASN A 82 -31.09 -25.61 44.96
C ASN A 82 -29.78 -25.80 45.76
N GLU A 83 -28.61 -25.46 45.21
CA GLU A 83 -27.37 -25.44 45.99
C GLU A 83 -27.19 -24.04 46.62
N GLU A 84 -27.18 -23.99 47.97
CA GLU A 84 -27.02 -22.74 48.72
C GLU A 84 -25.84 -21.94 48.21
N SER A 85 -26.13 -20.68 47.99
CA SER A 85 -25.26 -19.57 47.55
C SER A 85 -23.75 -19.90 47.41
N PHE A 86 -23.31 -19.88 46.19
CA PHE A 86 -21.90 -19.79 45.81
C PHE A 86 -21.22 -18.62 46.60
N ASP A 87 -20.57 -18.96 47.69
CA ASP A 87 -19.78 -18.03 48.50
C ASP A 87 -18.36 -17.80 47.96
N GLY A 88 -18.12 -18.20 46.69
CA GLY A 88 -16.82 -18.06 46.04
C GLY A 88 -15.77 -19.09 46.40
N GLY A 89 -16.09 -20.04 47.29
CA GLY A 89 -15.18 -21.11 47.67
C GLY A 89 -15.36 -22.36 46.78
N TYR A 90 -14.43 -22.63 45.92
CA TYR A 90 -14.28 -23.97 45.33
C TYR A 90 -13.76 -24.91 46.41
N SER A 91 -14.32 -26.12 46.59
CA SER A 91 -13.68 -27.13 47.41
C SER A 91 -12.34 -27.54 46.78
N ASP A 92 -11.34 -27.85 47.56
CA ASP A 92 -10.01 -28.29 47.09
C ASP A 92 -10.09 -29.52 46.17
N GLU A 93 -11.19 -30.27 46.21
CA GLU A 93 -11.45 -31.43 45.37
C GLU A 93 -11.91 -31.06 43.93
N GLU A 94 -12.35 -29.81 43.69
CA GLU A 94 -12.82 -29.34 42.36
C GLU A 94 -11.70 -28.75 41.47
N PHE A 95 -10.54 -28.49 42.05
CA PHE A 95 -9.42 -28.02 41.23
C PHE A 95 -8.72 -29.17 40.53
N PRO A 96 -8.50 -29.06 39.21
CA PRO A 96 -7.70 -30.06 38.49
C PRO A 96 -6.27 -30.07 39.01
N GLU A 97 -5.61 -31.24 38.96
CA GLU A 97 -4.20 -31.40 39.33
C GLU A 97 -3.33 -30.29 38.65
N GLN A 98 -2.57 -29.56 39.46
CA GLN A 98 -1.75 -28.47 38.96
C GLN A 98 -0.50 -29.03 38.25
N VAL A 99 -0.40 -28.81 36.94
CA VAL A 99 0.76 -29.21 36.12
C VAL A 99 1.70 -27.99 36.00
N HIS A 100 2.91 -28.13 36.53
CA HIS A 100 3.91 -27.04 36.59
C HIS A 100 4.74 -26.88 35.32
N GLY A 101 4.47 -27.63 34.27
CA GLY A 101 5.14 -27.51 32.97
C GLY A 101 5.25 -28.84 32.27
N HIS A 102 5.57 -28.78 30.97
CA HIS A 102 5.85 -29.94 30.14
C HIS A 102 7.02 -29.60 29.22
N PHE A 103 8.23 -30.00 29.60
CA PHE A 103 9.48 -29.65 28.91
C PHE A 103 9.41 -29.85 27.37
N GLY A 104 8.89 -31.00 26.91
CA GLY A 104 8.77 -31.26 25.47
C GLY A 104 7.83 -30.29 24.75
N ALA A 105 6.69 -29.92 25.37
CA ALA A 105 5.77 -28.94 24.81
C ALA A 105 6.41 -27.54 24.79
N GLU A 106 7.06 -27.14 25.87
CA GLU A 106 7.73 -25.84 26.00
C GLU A 106 8.81 -25.63 24.94
N ILE A 107 9.67 -26.62 24.74
CA ILE A 107 10.68 -26.60 23.68
C ILE A 107 10.03 -26.55 22.32
N SER A 108 8.96 -27.31 22.06
CA SER A 108 8.30 -27.37 20.76
C SER A 108 7.69 -26.03 20.36
N TRP A 109 6.96 -25.36 21.27
CA TRP A 109 6.35 -24.08 20.95
C TRP A 109 7.33 -22.90 20.98
N THR A 110 8.56 -23.09 21.46
CA THR A 110 9.63 -22.11 21.37
C THR A 110 10.44 -22.29 20.09
N ILE A 111 10.92 -23.49 19.83
CA ILE A 111 11.80 -23.77 18.69
C ILE A 111 11.04 -23.71 17.35
N GLY A 112 9.81 -24.25 17.29
CA GLY A 112 9.01 -24.25 16.06
C GLY A 112 8.79 -22.83 15.50
N PRO A 113 8.18 -21.90 16.24
CA PRO A 113 8.04 -20.51 15.79
C PRO A 113 9.37 -19.81 15.53
N THR A 114 10.41 -20.09 16.31
CA THR A 114 11.74 -19.48 16.08
C THR A 114 12.31 -19.87 14.72
N ILE A 115 12.26 -21.14 14.34
CA ILE A 115 12.72 -21.62 13.02
C ILE A 115 11.86 -20.98 11.92
N LEU A 116 10.54 -20.94 12.08
CA LEU A 116 9.63 -20.32 11.12
C LEU A 116 9.97 -18.85 10.91
N MET A 117 10.14 -18.09 11.99
CA MET A 117 10.48 -16.66 11.92
C MET A 117 11.85 -16.42 11.30
N ALA A 118 12.84 -17.28 11.61
CA ALA A 118 14.16 -17.21 10.98
C ALA A 118 14.09 -17.44 9.46
N ALA A 119 13.28 -18.42 9.02
CA ALA A 119 13.07 -18.67 7.60
C ALA A 119 12.42 -17.47 6.90
N ILE A 120 11.32 -16.93 7.47
CA ILE A 120 10.65 -15.74 6.94
C ILE A 120 11.63 -14.55 6.86
N ALA A 121 12.45 -14.34 7.90
CA ALA A 121 13.43 -13.24 7.90
C ALA A 121 14.46 -13.38 6.78
N ILE A 122 14.98 -14.59 6.52
CA ILE A 122 15.95 -14.84 5.45
C ILE A 122 15.33 -14.50 4.08
N PHE A 123 14.11 -14.97 3.80
CA PHE A 123 13.41 -14.67 2.55
C PHE A 123 13.12 -13.17 2.41
N SER A 124 12.67 -12.52 3.50
CA SER A 124 12.38 -11.08 3.52
C SER A 124 13.61 -10.23 3.24
N VAL A 125 14.79 -10.58 3.82
CA VAL A 125 16.03 -9.84 3.56
C VAL A 125 16.47 -10.02 2.12
N GLY A 126 16.39 -11.25 1.56
CA GLY A 126 16.69 -11.50 0.16
C GLY A 126 15.86 -10.64 -0.78
N PHE A 127 14.55 -10.57 -0.54
CA PHE A 127 13.63 -9.73 -1.32
C PHE A 127 13.90 -8.23 -1.13
N LEU A 128 14.21 -7.78 0.09
CA LEU A 128 14.50 -6.38 0.38
C LEU A 128 15.68 -5.84 -0.45
N LEU A 129 16.69 -6.68 -0.70
CA LEU A 129 17.85 -6.31 -1.50
C LEU A 129 17.50 -6.12 -3.00
N ASP A 130 16.45 -6.80 -3.48
CA ASP A 130 15.95 -6.67 -4.87
C ASP A 130 15.06 -5.43 -5.07
N LEU A 131 14.47 -4.89 -4.02
CA LEU A 131 13.52 -3.78 -4.14
C LEU A 131 14.12 -2.48 -4.70
N ASP A 132 15.41 -2.23 -4.44
CA ASP A 132 16.10 -1.02 -4.87
C ASP A 132 16.87 -1.21 -6.20
N ASP A 133 16.89 -2.43 -6.76
CA ASP A 133 17.50 -2.69 -8.07
C ASP A 133 16.66 -2.10 -9.19
N VAL A 134 17.35 -1.45 -10.14
CA VAL A 134 16.77 -0.88 -11.37
C VAL A 134 17.22 -1.70 -12.54
N ASP A 135 16.29 -2.30 -13.25
CA ASP A 135 16.59 -2.98 -14.52
C ASP A 135 16.91 -1.95 -15.60
N ALA A 136 17.74 -2.36 -16.55
CA ALA A 136 18.00 -1.56 -17.73
C ALA A 136 16.70 -1.28 -18.50
N ALA A 137 16.56 -0.06 -19.01
CA ALA A 137 15.42 0.30 -19.82
C ALA A 137 15.30 -0.64 -21.06
N PRO A 138 14.08 -0.96 -21.52
CA PRO A 138 13.88 -1.76 -22.70
C PRO A 138 14.56 -1.16 -23.94
N GLU A 139 15.02 -2.02 -24.85
CA GLU A 139 15.61 -1.58 -26.12
C GLU A 139 14.62 -0.71 -26.91
N GLY A 140 15.07 0.46 -27.34
CA GLY A 140 14.24 1.43 -28.05
C GLY A 140 13.46 2.40 -27.18
N SER A 141 13.67 2.39 -25.86
CA SER A 141 13.14 3.44 -24.96
C SER A 141 13.66 4.81 -25.38
N THR A 142 12.77 5.80 -25.50
CA THR A 142 13.16 7.18 -25.86
C THR A 142 13.90 7.88 -24.73
N TYR A 143 13.54 7.57 -23.48
CA TYR A 143 14.12 8.16 -22.27
C TYR A 143 14.60 7.04 -21.32
N PRO A 144 15.70 6.32 -21.69
CA PRO A 144 16.16 5.16 -20.91
C PRO A 144 16.67 5.52 -19.50
N ASP A 145 17.21 6.73 -19.37
CA ASP A 145 17.82 7.21 -18.12
C ASP A 145 16.91 8.15 -17.32
N ALA A 146 15.61 8.22 -17.68
CA ALA A 146 14.67 9.11 -17.02
C ALA A 146 14.52 8.79 -15.53
N GLU A 147 14.67 9.83 -14.71
CA GLU A 147 14.51 9.79 -13.26
C GLU A 147 13.51 10.85 -12.79
N VAL A 148 12.88 10.65 -11.63
CA VAL A 148 11.89 11.60 -11.12
C VAL A 148 12.13 11.91 -9.65
N LEU A 149 12.27 13.19 -9.32
CA LEU A 149 12.23 13.66 -7.94
C LEU A 149 10.76 13.88 -7.52
N VAL A 150 10.33 13.15 -6.50
CA VAL A 150 8.99 13.23 -5.90
C VAL A 150 9.07 14.07 -4.64
N VAL A 151 8.42 15.22 -4.65
CA VAL A 151 8.43 16.18 -3.54
C VAL A 151 7.06 16.21 -2.88
N GLY A 152 7.00 15.77 -1.61
CA GLY A 152 5.81 15.92 -0.78
C GLY A 152 5.72 17.32 -0.18
N GLN A 153 4.52 17.87 -0.16
CA GLN A 153 4.21 19.12 0.56
C GLN A 153 2.73 19.15 0.93
N GLN A 154 2.38 19.94 1.92
CA GLN A 154 1.02 19.99 2.48
C GLN A 154 0.04 20.68 1.53
N TRP A 155 -0.89 19.97 0.83
CA TRP A 155 -1.16 18.52 0.90
C TRP A 155 -1.29 17.96 -0.52
N TRP A 156 -0.19 17.96 -1.26
CA TRP A 156 -0.10 17.51 -2.64
C TRP A 156 1.32 17.02 -2.97
N TRP A 157 1.48 16.44 -4.18
CA TRP A 157 2.74 15.89 -4.65
C TRP A 157 3.20 16.61 -5.90
N GLU A 158 4.48 16.94 -5.96
CA GLU A 158 5.15 17.55 -7.10
C GLU A 158 6.15 16.56 -7.66
N TYR A 159 6.23 16.46 -9.00
CA TYR A 159 7.10 15.55 -9.71
C TYR A 159 8.01 16.31 -10.65
N HIS A 160 9.31 16.25 -10.42
CA HIS A 160 10.34 16.83 -11.24
C HIS A 160 10.97 15.73 -12.08
N TYR A 161 10.82 15.80 -13.39
CA TYR A 161 11.37 14.82 -14.32
C TYR A 161 12.72 15.29 -14.85
N TYR A 162 13.67 14.37 -14.88
CA TYR A 162 14.99 14.50 -15.46
C TYR A 162 15.13 13.40 -16.50
N LEU A 163 15.03 13.76 -17.77
CA LEU A 163 14.92 12.80 -18.87
C LEU A 163 16.24 12.10 -19.20
N ASP A 164 17.35 12.77 -18.91
CA ASP A 164 18.72 12.27 -19.05
C ASP A 164 19.37 11.93 -17.67
N GLY A 165 18.57 11.74 -16.62
CA GLY A 165 19.01 11.53 -15.24
C GLY A 165 19.20 12.80 -14.43
N ILE A 166 19.15 12.66 -13.10
CA ILE A 166 19.22 13.79 -12.16
C ILE A 166 20.65 14.25 -11.88
N GLU A 167 21.66 13.39 -12.11
CA GLU A 167 23.05 13.70 -11.81
C GLU A 167 23.60 14.76 -12.78
N GLY A 168 24.01 15.91 -12.23
CA GLY A 168 24.54 17.03 -13.00
C GLY A 168 23.49 17.92 -13.65
N ALA A 169 22.20 17.66 -13.47
CA ALA A 169 21.15 18.50 -13.98
C ALA A 169 20.93 19.73 -13.07
N ASP A 170 20.92 20.92 -13.67
CA ASP A 170 20.68 22.18 -12.93
C ASP A 170 19.19 22.37 -12.61
N GLN A 171 18.30 21.90 -13.49
CA GLN A 171 16.85 22.03 -13.37
C GLN A 171 16.13 20.81 -13.99
N PRO A 172 14.90 20.49 -13.55
CA PRO A 172 14.10 19.46 -14.19
C PRO A 172 13.66 19.89 -15.60
N ASP A 173 13.52 18.93 -16.50
CA ASP A 173 13.01 19.15 -17.86
C ASP A 173 11.51 19.50 -17.86
N LEU A 174 10.76 18.90 -16.95
CA LEU A 174 9.34 19.22 -16.74
C LEU A 174 8.89 18.94 -15.31
N VAL A 175 7.83 19.61 -14.87
CA VAL A 175 7.24 19.46 -13.53
C VAL A 175 5.74 19.21 -13.65
N THR A 176 5.23 18.22 -12.88
CA THR A 176 3.80 17.95 -12.79
C THR A 176 3.33 17.88 -11.35
N ALA A 177 2.01 17.84 -11.15
CA ALA A 177 1.39 17.80 -9.82
C ALA A 177 0.36 16.69 -9.71
N ASN A 178 0.44 15.89 -8.64
CA ASN A 178 -0.47 14.79 -8.26
C ASN A 178 -0.63 13.65 -9.28
N GLU A 179 -0.13 13.77 -10.49
CA GLU A 179 -0.12 12.74 -11.51
C GLU A 179 1.31 12.46 -11.97
N LEU A 180 1.81 11.28 -11.61
CA LEU A 180 3.10 10.77 -12.06
C LEU A 180 2.86 9.95 -13.33
N VAL A 181 3.42 10.38 -14.46
CA VAL A 181 3.30 9.66 -15.73
C VAL A 181 4.59 8.89 -15.99
N ILE A 182 4.48 7.60 -16.30
CA ILE A 182 5.61 6.71 -16.55
C ILE A 182 5.36 5.85 -17.80
N PRO A 183 6.40 5.39 -18.50
CA PRO A 183 6.26 4.37 -19.53
C PRO A 183 6.03 3.00 -18.89
N VAL A 184 5.26 2.12 -19.55
CA VAL A 184 5.10 0.72 -19.12
C VAL A 184 6.37 -0.09 -19.36
N ASN A 185 6.54 -1.17 -18.59
CA ASN A 185 7.65 -2.13 -18.73
C ASN A 185 9.05 -1.50 -18.62
N GLN A 186 9.16 -0.33 -18.00
CA GLN A 186 10.43 0.34 -17.71
C GLN A 186 10.49 0.70 -16.24
N ASP A 187 11.59 0.34 -15.59
CA ASP A 187 11.89 0.81 -14.25
C ASP A 187 12.23 2.29 -14.30
N ILE A 188 11.53 3.09 -13.52
CA ILE A 188 11.82 4.50 -13.32
C ILE A 188 12.36 4.67 -11.90
N ARG A 189 13.60 5.14 -11.80
CA ARG A 189 14.17 5.52 -10.51
C ARG A 189 13.49 6.81 -10.04
N ILE A 190 12.96 6.76 -8.84
CA ILE A 190 12.39 7.94 -8.21
C ILE A 190 13.12 8.26 -6.91
N TYR A 191 13.16 9.53 -6.58
CA TYR A 191 13.77 10.06 -5.37
C TYR A 191 12.71 10.77 -4.56
N THR A 192 12.44 10.33 -3.33
CA THR A 192 11.43 10.97 -2.48
C THR A 192 12.06 11.94 -1.50
N THR A 193 11.48 13.12 -1.37
CA THR A 193 11.82 14.16 -0.39
C THR A 193 10.59 14.98 0.00
N SER A 194 10.71 15.87 0.95
CA SER A 194 9.65 16.78 1.37
C SER A 194 10.15 18.21 1.56
N ARG A 195 9.27 19.20 1.33
CA ARG A 195 9.54 20.63 1.58
C ARG A 195 9.15 21.09 2.99
N ASP A 196 8.26 20.34 3.68
CA ASP A 196 7.67 20.79 4.95
C ASP A 196 7.73 19.73 6.05
N VAL A 197 6.77 18.83 6.11
CA VAL A 197 6.69 17.74 7.10
C VAL A 197 6.99 16.39 6.46
N ILE A 198 7.07 15.32 7.23
CA ILE A 198 7.21 13.96 6.69
C ILE A 198 5.91 13.57 6.00
N HIS A 199 6.01 13.03 4.80
CA HIS A 199 4.97 12.34 4.04
C HIS A 199 5.44 10.94 3.71
N SER A 200 4.58 10.07 3.17
CA SER A 200 4.99 8.78 2.64
C SER A 200 4.29 8.51 1.31
N PHE A 201 5.09 8.32 0.28
CA PHE A 201 4.63 8.07 -1.08
C PHE A 201 4.31 6.58 -1.25
N TRP A 202 3.11 6.25 -1.71
CA TRP A 202 2.66 4.87 -1.82
C TRP A 202 1.62 4.67 -2.92
N ILE A 203 1.93 3.77 -3.85
CA ILE A 203 1.04 3.30 -4.91
C ILE A 203 1.03 1.78 -4.84
N PRO A 204 0.11 1.19 -4.09
CA PRO A 204 0.17 -0.21 -3.65
C PRO A 204 0.27 -1.23 -4.77
N ARG A 205 -0.35 -0.97 -5.92
CA ARG A 205 -0.30 -1.86 -7.08
C ARG A 205 1.05 -1.85 -7.81
N LEU A 206 1.92 -0.87 -7.55
CA LEU A 206 3.20 -0.71 -8.27
C LEU A 206 4.42 -1.02 -7.40
N ASN A 207 4.40 -0.64 -6.11
CA ASN A 207 5.50 -0.94 -5.17
C ASN A 207 5.01 -0.77 -3.71
N GLY A 208 5.90 -0.99 -2.75
CA GLY A 208 5.72 -0.65 -1.35
C GLY A 208 5.58 0.85 -1.13
N LYS A 209 5.97 1.34 0.04
CA LYS A 209 5.92 2.77 0.38
C LYS A 209 7.31 3.29 0.71
N LYS A 210 7.54 4.58 0.46
CA LYS A 210 8.79 5.26 0.79
C LYS A 210 8.50 6.63 1.39
N ASP A 211 9.09 6.88 2.57
CA ASP A 211 8.92 8.15 3.26
C ASP A 211 9.63 9.29 2.52
N ALA A 212 8.94 10.41 2.44
CA ALA A 212 9.43 11.67 1.94
C ALA A 212 9.77 12.57 3.14
N VAL A 213 11.07 12.61 3.50
CA VAL A 213 11.56 13.26 4.72
C VAL A 213 12.22 14.60 4.36
N PRO A 214 11.89 15.70 5.06
CA PRO A 214 12.56 16.99 4.85
C PRO A 214 14.07 16.89 5.01
N GLY A 215 14.81 17.47 4.06
CA GLY A 215 16.27 17.49 4.08
C GLY A 215 16.96 16.16 3.76
N ARG A 216 16.19 15.14 3.37
CA ARG A 216 16.71 13.85 2.94
C ARG A 216 16.08 13.45 1.61
N THR A 217 16.90 12.96 0.68
CA THR A 217 16.44 12.37 -0.58
C THR A 217 16.65 10.85 -0.53
N THR A 218 15.60 10.09 -0.76
CA THR A 218 15.63 8.61 -0.64
C THR A 218 15.28 7.99 -1.99
N PRO A 219 16.22 7.24 -2.63
CA PRO A 219 15.94 6.58 -3.91
C PRO A 219 15.07 5.35 -3.72
N TRP A 220 14.29 5.02 -4.75
CA TRP A 220 13.62 3.74 -4.95
C TRP A 220 13.11 3.63 -6.39
N VAL A 221 12.34 2.59 -6.70
CA VAL A 221 11.95 2.27 -8.07
C VAL A 221 10.44 2.18 -8.19
N ILE A 222 9.88 2.68 -9.28
CA ILE A 222 8.49 2.45 -9.67
C ILE A 222 8.45 1.88 -11.09
N GLN A 223 7.53 0.95 -11.32
CA GLN A 223 7.36 0.32 -12.62
C GLN A 223 5.93 -0.23 -12.74
N SER A 224 5.37 -0.24 -13.95
CA SER A 224 4.11 -0.89 -14.27
C SER A 224 4.28 -1.87 -15.43
N ASN A 225 3.68 -3.06 -15.31
CA ASN A 225 3.62 -4.08 -16.37
C ASN A 225 2.45 -3.83 -17.34
N GLU A 226 1.50 -2.96 -16.96
CA GLU A 226 0.29 -2.72 -17.72
C GLU A 226 -0.01 -1.22 -17.88
N VAL A 227 -0.64 -0.87 -18.98
CA VAL A 227 -1.17 0.47 -19.21
C VAL A 227 -2.34 0.73 -18.26
N GLY A 228 -2.35 1.87 -17.58
CA GLY A 228 -3.44 2.17 -16.67
C GLY A 228 -3.22 3.38 -15.78
N ARG A 229 -4.19 3.59 -14.89
CA ARG A 229 -4.16 4.66 -13.89
C ARG A 229 -4.25 4.04 -12.50
N PHE A 230 -3.18 4.17 -11.73
CA PHE A 230 -2.99 3.54 -10.43
C PHE A 230 -3.13 4.58 -9.33
N ALA A 231 -4.06 4.34 -8.39
CA ALA A 231 -4.27 5.23 -7.26
C ALA A 231 -3.17 5.08 -6.21
N GLY A 232 -2.78 6.20 -5.63
CA GLY A 232 -1.87 6.29 -4.50
C GLY A 232 -2.39 7.20 -3.40
N GLN A 233 -1.79 7.10 -2.23
CA GLN A 233 -2.18 7.81 -1.02
C GLN A 233 -0.94 8.16 -0.20
N CYS A 234 -0.93 9.35 0.41
CA CYS A 234 0.01 9.65 1.49
C CYS A 234 -0.26 8.73 2.69
N THR A 235 0.77 8.07 3.19
CA THR A 235 0.66 7.07 4.27
C THR A 235 1.45 7.43 5.55
N GLU A 236 1.93 8.69 5.66
CA GLU A 236 2.46 9.26 6.89
C GLU A 236 1.66 10.50 7.27
N PHE A 237 1.22 10.58 8.54
CA PHE A 237 0.38 11.69 9.00
C PHE A 237 1.09 13.03 8.83
N CYS A 238 0.54 13.87 7.94
CA CYS A 238 1.13 15.13 7.53
C CYS A 238 0.25 16.36 7.83
N GLY A 239 -0.77 16.23 8.66
CA GLY A 239 -1.64 17.35 9.07
C GLY A 239 -3.10 17.20 8.68
N LEU A 240 -3.83 18.32 8.62
CA LEU A 240 -5.30 18.33 8.53
C LEU A 240 -5.89 17.67 7.28
N SER A 241 -5.22 17.80 6.13
CA SER A 241 -5.70 17.21 4.88
C SER A 241 -4.97 15.93 4.49
N HIS A 242 -4.31 15.26 5.44
CA HIS A 242 -3.60 14.00 5.21
C HIS A 242 -4.46 12.96 4.46
N ALA A 243 -5.71 12.77 4.85
CA ALA A 243 -6.62 11.80 4.22
C ALA A 243 -7.00 12.14 2.77
N TYR A 244 -6.79 13.39 2.35
CA TYR A 244 -7.10 13.89 1.00
C TYR A 244 -5.85 14.04 0.13
N MET A 245 -4.66 13.85 0.69
CA MET A 245 -3.39 13.91 -0.04
C MET A 245 -3.20 12.64 -0.87
N ARG A 246 -3.82 12.63 -2.03
CA ARG A 246 -3.84 11.51 -2.97
C ARG A 246 -2.99 11.82 -4.19
N MET A 247 -2.58 10.75 -4.91
CA MET A 247 -1.89 10.86 -6.19
C MET A 247 -2.34 9.74 -7.13
N TYR A 248 -1.92 9.85 -8.38
CA TYR A 248 -2.08 8.80 -9.37
C TYR A 248 -0.76 8.59 -10.12
N THR A 249 -0.47 7.33 -10.46
CA THR A 249 0.50 7.02 -11.50
C THR A 249 -0.26 6.63 -12.76
N ILE A 250 0.11 7.24 -13.89
CA ILE A 250 -0.45 6.95 -15.21
C ILE A 250 0.65 6.25 -16.01
N ALA A 251 0.46 4.97 -16.28
CA ALA A 251 1.38 4.19 -17.09
C ALA A 251 0.92 4.18 -18.56
N LEU A 252 1.78 4.64 -19.46
CA LEU A 252 1.51 4.79 -20.89
C LEU A 252 2.41 3.88 -21.72
N PRO A 253 1.98 3.46 -22.93
CA PRO A 253 2.90 2.92 -23.93
C PRO A 253 4.05 3.89 -24.20
N HIS A 254 5.25 3.38 -24.54
CA HIS A 254 6.44 4.22 -24.75
C HIS A 254 6.24 5.37 -25.74
N GLU A 255 5.53 5.13 -26.85
CA GLU A 255 5.24 6.15 -27.85
C GLU A 255 4.31 7.25 -27.31
N GLU A 256 3.30 6.86 -26.52
CA GLU A 256 2.38 7.81 -25.90
C GLU A 256 3.07 8.61 -24.79
N PHE A 257 3.97 7.96 -24.03
CA PHE A 257 4.78 8.63 -23.03
C PHE A 257 5.70 9.68 -23.69
N SER A 258 6.39 9.34 -24.78
CA SER A 258 7.23 10.29 -25.51
C SER A 258 6.40 11.48 -26.05
N THR A 259 5.23 11.20 -26.62
CA THR A 259 4.30 12.24 -27.09
C THR A 259 3.83 13.13 -25.93
N TRP A 260 3.56 12.53 -24.76
CA TRP A 260 3.18 13.28 -23.56
C TRP A 260 4.32 14.19 -23.11
N VAL A 261 5.56 13.69 -23.02
CA VAL A 261 6.76 14.49 -22.67
C VAL A 261 6.91 15.67 -23.63
N ASP A 262 6.89 15.42 -24.95
CA ASP A 262 7.02 16.47 -25.98
C ASP A 262 5.96 17.56 -25.81
N ASN A 263 4.73 17.19 -25.46
CA ASN A 263 3.66 18.13 -25.21
C ASN A 263 3.83 18.94 -23.93
N GLN A 264 4.46 18.35 -22.88
CA GLN A 264 4.73 19.04 -21.61
C GLN A 264 5.88 20.05 -21.76
N ILE A 265 6.95 19.68 -22.46
CA ILE A 265 8.12 20.55 -22.68
C ILE A 265 7.79 21.71 -23.62
N LYS A 266 6.83 21.51 -24.51
CA LYS A 266 6.48 22.48 -25.54
C LYS A 266 5.91 23.76 -24.94
N VAL A 267 6.73 24.80 -24.89
CA VAL A 267 6.28 26.14 -24.47
C VAL A 267 5.25 26.65 -25.49
N ARG A 268 4.05 26.86 -25.05
CA ARG A 268 3.00 27.47 -25.86
C ARG A 268 3.19 28.99 -25.85
N PRO A 269 3.28 29.65 -27.02
CA PRO A 269 3.28 31.11 -27.05
C PRO A 269 1.94 31.65 -26.53
N PRO A 270 1.91 32.83 -25.90
CA PRO A 270 0.69 33.49 -25.52
C PRO A 270 -0.30 33.59 -26.68
N LEU A 271 -1.58 33.44 -26.41
CA LEU A 271 -2.61 33.58 -27.44
C LEU A 271 -2.68 35.02 -27.95
N THR A 272 -2.91 35.19 -29.25
CA THR A 272 -3.12 36.50 -29.83
C THR A 272 -4.49 37.04 -29.42
N GLU A 273 -4.68 38.36 -29.50
CA GLU A 273 -5.96 39.01 -29.14
C GLU A 273 -7.15 38.48 -29.95
N ASP A 274 -6.91 38.05 -31.19
CA ASP A 274 -7.92 37.51 -32.09
C ASP A 274 -8.25 36.01 -31.84
N ASP A 275 -7.47 35.31 -30.97
CA ASP A 275 -7.74 33.89 -30.65
C ASP A 275 -9.01 33.79 -29.81
N PRO A 276 -9.97 32.92 -30.19
CA PRO A 276 -11.23 32.75 -29.48
C PRO A 276 -11.04 32.29 -28.02
N ASN A 277 -9.89 31.72 -27.67
CA ASN A 277 -9.55 31.27 -26.33
C ASN A 277 -8.77 32.31 -25.50
N ASN A 278 -8.39 33.46 -26.09
CA ASN A 278 -7.60 34.49 -25.42
C ASN A 278 -8.29 34.99 -24.12
N ALA A 279 -9.59 35.17 -24.14
CA ALA A 279 -10.34 35.60 -22.95
C ALA A 279 -10.21 34.56 -21.78
N GLY A 280 -10.19 33.28 -22.09
CA GLY A 280 -9.93 32.20 -21.12
C GLY A 280 -8.51 32.23 -20.56
N GLU A 281 -7.51 32.45 -21.44
CA GLU A 281 -6.11 32.61 -21.02
C GLU A 281 -5.93 33.81 -20.09
N GLN A 282 -6.52 34.97 -20.40
CA GLN A 282 -6.45 36.15 -19.54
C GLN A 282 -7.14 35.93 -18.19
N LEU A 283 -8.26 35.22 -18.16
CA LEU A 283 -8.91 34.82 -16.91
C LEU A 283 -8.03 33.88 -16.08
N PHE A 284 -7.37 32.91 -16.74
CA PHE A 284 -6.43 32.01 -16.07
C PHE A 284 -5.25 32.79 -15.48
N ILE A 285 -4.59 33.63 -16.26
CA ILE A 285 -3.47 34.46 -15.82
C ILE A 285 -3.86 35.33 -14.62
N THR A 286 -5.03 35.94 -14.67
CA THR A 286 -5.48 36.87 -13.63
C THR A 286 -5.86 36.17 -12.33
N ASN A 287 -6.49 34.99 -12.39
CA ASN A 287 -7.11 34.39 -11.22
C ASN A 287 -6.41 33.10 -10.75
N CYS A 288 -5.76 32.36 -11.65
CA CYS A 288 -5.28 31.00 -11.38
C CYS A 288 -3.76 30.87 -11.44
N ALA A 289 -3.07 31.67 -12.27
CA ALA A 289 -1.63 31.57 -12.51
C ALA A 289 -0.74 31.90 -11.30
N ARG A 290 -1.34 32.37 -10.22
CA ARG A 290 -0.63 32.53 -8.93
C ARG A 290 -0.33 31.21 -8.24
N CYS A 291 -1.09 30.15 -8.54
CA CYS A 291 -0.98 28.86 -7.91
C CYS A 291 -0.90 27.71 -8.93
N HIS A 292 -1.24 27.96 -10.17
CA HIS A 292 -1.27 26.95 -11.23
C HIS A 292 -0.44 27.37 -12.43
N ALA A 293 0.28 26.41 -13.03
CA ALA A 293 0.98 26.58 -14.29
C ALA A 293 0.28 25.75 -15.38
N ILE A 294 0.16 26.29 -16.58
CA ILE A 294 -0.27 25.59 -17.77
C ILE A 294 0.72 25.92 -18.89
N ASN A 295 1.45 24.92 -19.38
CA ASN A 295 2.38 25.05 -20.52
C ASN A 295 3.28 26.29 -20.44
N GLY A 296 3.90 26.53 -19.29
CA GLY A 296 4.77 27.68 -19.07
C GLY A 296 4.06 29.01 -18.75
N LEU A 297 2.71 29.05 -18.78
CA LEU A 297 1.95 30.19 -18.29
C LEU A 297 1.78 30.11 -16.78
N SER A 298 2.66 30.78 -16.05
CA SER A 298 2.53 30.98 -14.60
C SER A 298 3.22 32.28 -14.20
N LEU A 299 2.70 32.92 -13.16
CA LEU A 299 3.33 34.07 -12.52
C LEU A 299 4.38 33.65 -11.47
N ILE A 300 4.44 32.34 -11.20
CA ILE A 300 5.40 31.75 -10.26
C ILE A 300 6.22 30.74 -11.07
N HIS A 301 7.52 30.96 -11.14
CA HIS A 301 8.47 29.92 -11.51
C HIS A 301 8.59 29.01 -10.28
N ILE A 302 7.88 27.90 -10.34
CA ILE A 302 8.03 26.84 -9.35
C ILE A 302 9.17 25.96 -9.80
#